data_be3827caf6d7a1058dc92cd3f789daef
#
_entry.id   be3827caf6d7a1058dc92cd3f789daef
#
_cell.length_a   1.000
_cell.length_b   1.000
_cell.length_c   1.000
_cell.angle_alpha   90.00
_cell.angle_beta   90.00
_cell.angle_gamma   90.00
#
_symmetry.space_group_name_H-M   'P 1'
#
loop_
_entity.id
_entity.type
_entity.pdbx_description
1 polymer ?
#
loop_
_entity_poly.entity_id
_entity_poly.type
_entity_poly.pdbx_seq_one_letter_code
_entity_poly.pdbx_strand_id
1 'polypeptide(L)'
;WLAAWQPQRPRLVIVGPNAGYALPAGFIQRFDSVTALEPDPLARWLLRRRPDAAALSFDRLDCLAAPDGLARLAAAYPDAAILFSNVLGQIKAPAENWSALLARHLSGHAWASYHDVISTARPPQQRQTRTLAEPHSLEATLAHFWTGGEIALSDHETFHLGGNAPCRYAVWPITPQRWHLVEWVEWAGHMPSPRTSTGVD
;
A
#
# COMPACT_ATOMS: atom_id res chain seq x y z
N TRP A 1 8.97 2.46 -8.21
CA TRP A 1 8.17 1.29 -7.92
C TRP A 1 6.73 1.45 -8.40
N LEU A 2 5.98 2.44 -7.94
CA LEU A 2 4.57 2.64 -8.32
C LEU A 2 4.40 2.84 -9.84
N ALA A 3 5.36 3.46 -10.52
CA ALA A 3 5.36 3.58 -11.98
C ALA A 3 5.48 2.21 -12.68
N ALA A 4 6.14 1.24 -12.06
CA ALA A 4 6.30 -0.11 -12.59
C ALA A 4 5.16 -1.06 -12.20
N TRP A 5 4.39 -0.76 -11.16
CA TRP A 5 3.25 -1.58 -10.74
C TRP A 5 2.15 -1.60 -11.80
N GLN A 6 1.80 -2.79 -12.29
CA GLN A 6 0.84 -3.01 -13.38
C GLN A 6 -0.15 -4.12 -13.00
N PRO A 7 -1.15 -3.84 -12.15
CA PRO A 7 -2.16 -4.82 -11.84
C PRO A 7 -2.98 -5.15 -13.09
N GLN A 8 -3.34 -6.43 -13.26
CA GLN A 8 -4.16 -6.91 -14.37
C GLN A 8 -5.64 -6.57 -14.14
N ARG A 9 -5.93 -5.31 -13.84
CA ARG A 9 -7.27 -4.78 -13.56
C ARG A 9 -7.41 -3.39 -14.19
N PRO A 10 -8.51 -3.13 -14.92
CA PRO A 10 -8.72 -1.82 -15.57
C PRO A 10 -9.19 -0.73 -14.60
N ARG A 11 -9.65 -1.12 -13.41
CA ARG A 11 -10.15 -0.20 -12.38
C ARG A 11 -9.19 -0.16 -11.20
N LEU A 12 -9.07 1.01 -10.58
CA LEU A 12 -8.23 1.20 -9.41
C LEU A 12 -9.00 1.91 -8.29
N VAL A 13 -8.86 1.41 -7.07
CA VAL A 13 -9.23 2.14 -5.84
C VAL A 13 -7.95 2.57 -5.14
N ILE A 14 -7.83 3.85 -4.81
CA ILE A 14 -6.71 4.38 -4.01
C ILE A 14 -7.23 4.77 -2.65
N VAL A 15 -6.71 4.13 -1.61
CA VAL A 15 -7.04 4.41 -0.21
C VAL A 15 -6.02 5.39 0.35
N GLY A 16 -6.49 6.56 0.80
CA GLY A 16 -5.68 7.61 1.40
C GLY A 16 -4.63 8.24 0.47
N PRO A 17 -4.98 8.60 -0.78
CA PRO A 17 -3.99 9.18 -1.72
C PRO A 17 -3.46 10.53 -1.28
N ASN A 18 -4.04 11.14 -0.23
CA ASN A 18 -3.74 12.49 0.20
C ASN A 18 -3.89 13.47 -1.00
N ALA A 19 -3.01 14.44 -1.16
CA ALA A 19 -3.00 15.32 -2.34
C ALA A 19 -2.36 14.70 -3.60
N GLY A 20 -2.03 13.40 -3.59
CA GLY A 20 -1.48 12.67 -4.72
C GLY A 20 0.00 12.94 -5.01
N TYR A 21 0.75 13.51 -4.07
CA TYR A 21 2.16 13.82 -4.27
C TYR A 21 3.04 12.59 -4.55
N ALA A 22 2.67 11.44 -4.01
CA ALA A 22 3.40 10.19 -4.24
C ALA A 22 3.00 9.48 -5.54
N LEU A 23 1.93 9.91 -6.21
CA LEU A 23 1.49 9.32 -7.46
C LEU A 23 2.31 9.85 -8.64
N PRO A 24 2.98 8.99 -9.43
CA PRO A 24 3.70 9.43 -10.62
C PRO A 24 2.80 10.18 -11.61
N ALA A 25 3.38 11.06 -12.40
CA ALA A 25 2.66 11.70 -13.51
C ALA A 25 2.12 10.63 -14.47
N GLY A 26 0.87 10.78 -14.92
CA GLY A 26 0.20 9.83 -15.81
C GLY A 26 -0.23 8.52 -15.15
N PHE A 27 -0.03 8.34 -13.84
CA PHE A 27 -0.39 7.09 -13.17
C PHE A 27 -1.89 6.79 -13.23
N ILE A 28 -2.72 7.79 -12.98
CA ILE A 28 -4.19 7.67 -12.99
C ILE A 28 -4.72 7.31 -14.39
N GLN A 29 -4.11 7.85 -15.44
CA GLN A 29 -4.52 7.60 -16.84
C GLN A 29 -4.29 6.16 -17.33
N ARG A 30 -3.58 5.36 -16.57
CA ARG A 30 -3.32 3.95 -16.89
C ARG A 30 -4.52 3.04 -16.63
N PHE A 31 -5.56 3.58 -15.98
CA PHE A 31 -6.77 2.86 -15.60
C PHE A 31 -7.99 3.48 -16.27
N ASP A 32 -8.97 2.65 -16.63
CA ASP A 32 -10.24 3.11 -17.19
C ASP A 32 -11.02 3.97 -16.20
N SER A 33 -10.89 3.66 -14.92
CA SER A 33 -11.47 4.45 -13.83
C SER A 33 -10.66 4.33 -12.56
N VAL A 34 -10.57 5.44 -11.81
CA VAL A 34 -9.90 5.50 -10.51
C VAL A 34 -10.86 6.08 -9.48
N THR A 35 -11.05 5.39 -8.37
CA THR A 35 -11.81 5.89 -7.22
C THR A 35 -10.86 6.18 -6.07
N ALA A 36 -10.83 7.41 -5.59
CA ALA A 36 -10.06 7.81 -4.42
C ALA A 36 -10.94 7.79 -3.18
N LEU A 37 -10.54 7.02 -2.17
CA LEU A 37 -11.10 7.05 -0.82
C LEU A 37 -10.26 8.04 0.01
N GLU A 38 -10.64 9.31 -0.05
CA GLU A 38 -9.91 10.42 0.58
C GLU A 38 -10.89 11.26 1.39
N PRO A 39 -10.79 11.29 2.73
CA PRO A 39 -11.70 12.06 3.57
C PRO A 39 -11.45 13.58 3.52
N ASP A 40 -10.19 14.00 3.34
CA ASP A 40 -9.81 15.42 3.38
C ASP A 40 -10.28 16.18 2.14
N PRO A 41 -11.15 17.20 2.29
CA PRO A 41 -11.64 18.00 1.18
C PRO A 41 -10.56 18.81 0.46
N LEU A 42 -9.50 19.25 1.17
CA LEU A 42 -8.38 19.96 0.56
C LEU A 42 -7.56 19.01 -0.31
N ALA A 43 -7.27 17.81 0.18
CA ALA A 43 -6.59 16.77 -0.58
C ALA A 43 -7.38 16.39 -1.84
N ARG A 44 -8.71 16.23 -1.75
CA ARG A 44 -9.58 16.02 -2.92
C ARG A 44 -9.51 17.16 -3.93
N TRP A 45 -9.49 18.40 -3.45
CA TRP A 45 -9.40 19.56 -4.33
C TRP A 45 -8.07 19.63 -5.08
N LEU A 46 -6.95 19.30 -4.43
CA LEU A 46 -5.64 19.19 -5.05
C LEU A 46 -5.58 18.04 -6.05
N LEU A 47 -6.10 16.86 -5.69
CA LEU A 47 -6.17 15.71 -6.59
C LEU A 47 -6.93 16.01 -7.88
N ARG A 48 -8.06 16.72 -7.81
CA ARG A 48 -8.84 17.13 -9.00
C ARG A 48 -8.08 18.05 -9.95
N ARG A 49 -7.04 18.72 -9.49
CA ARG A 49 -6.20 19.62 -10.29
C ARG A 49 -5.03 18.95 -10.98
N ARG A 50 -4.83 17.68 -10.72
CA ARG A 50 -3.80 16.93 -11.44
C ARG A 50 -4.15 16.86 -12.93
N PRO A 51 -3.15 17.01 -13.83
CA PRO A 51 -3.38 16.90 -15.27
C PRO A 51 -3.96 15.55 -15.72
N ASP A 52 -3.71 14.49 -14.91
CA ASP A 52 -4.15 13.12 -15.17
C ASP A 52 -5.46 12.72 -14.46
N ALA A 53 -6.20 13.69 -13.90
CA ALA A 53 -7.36 13.41 -13.05
C ALA A 53 -8.68 13.11 -13.81
N ALA A 54 -8.69 13.03 -15.13
CA ALA A 54 -9.92 12.87 -15.94
C ALA A 54 -10.72 11.60 -15.56
N ALA A 55 -10.03 10.50 -15.24
CA ALA A 55 -10.64 9.24 -14.81
C ALA A 55 -10.89 9.13 -13.29
N LEU A 56 -10.65 10.22 -12.53
CA LEU A 56 -10.68 10.20 -11.06
C LEU A 56 -12.06 10.56 -10.53
N SER A 57 -12.58 9.68 -9.70
CA SER A 57 -13.79 9.87 -8.87
C SER A 57 -13.45 9.78 -7.39
N PHE A 58 -14.41 10.16 -6.53
CA PHE A 58 -14.24 10.11 -5.07
C PHE A 58 -15.40 9.37 -4.43
N ASP A 59 -15.09 8.53 -3.45
CA ASP A 59 -16.07 7.89 -2.60
C ASP A 59 -15.76 8.19 -1.12
N ARG A 60 -16.76 7.95 -0.25
CA ARG A 60 -16.70 8.20 1.19
C ARG A 60 -16.60 6.92 2.01
N LEU A 61 -16.37 5.78 1.37
CA LEU A 61 -16.23 4.52 2.07
C LEU A 61 -15.04 4.60 3.04
N ASP A 62 -15.35 4.54 4.33
CA ASP A 62 -14.33 4.35 5.37
C ASP A 62 -14.06 2.86 5.50
N CYS A 63 -12.95 2.43 4.93
CA CYS A 63 -12.55 1.02 4.90
C CYS A 63 -11.48 0.67 5.94
N LEU A 64 -11.04 1.62 6.75
CA LEU A 64 -9.93 1.40 7.69
C LEU A 64 -10.33 1.53 9.16
N ALA A 65 -11.32 2.36 9.49
CA ALA A 65 -11.73 2.57 10.89
C ALA A 65 -12.65 1.48 11.43
N ALA A 66 -13.44 0.83 10.57
CA ALA A 66 -14.38 -0.20 10.99
C ALA A 66 -13.77 -1.59 10.93
N PRO A 67 -14.08 -2.52 11.85
CA PRO A 67 -13.57 -3.89 11.84
C PRO A 67 -13.87 -4.66 10.55
N ASP A 68 -15.01 -4.37 9.89
CA ASP A 68 -15.43 -4.95 8.61
C ASP A 68 -15.02 -4.10 7.39
N GLY A 69 -14.23 -3.06 7.58
CA GLY A 69 -13.94 -2.07 6.56
C GLY A 69 -13.30 -2.66 5.30
N LEU A 70 -12.32 -3.55 5.45
CA LEU A 70 -11.69 -4.22 4.29
C LEU A 70 -12.66 -5.20 3.59
N ALA A 71 -13.56 -5.86 4.32
CA ALA A 71 -14.60 -6.69 3.72
C ALA A 71 -15.56 -5.83 2.87
N ARG A 72 -15.96 -4.66 3.39
CA ARG A 72 -16.78 -3.70 2.65
C ARG A 72 -16.07 -3.14 1.43
N LEU A 73 -14.77 -2.85 1.53
CA LEU A 73 -13.94 -2.43 0.41
C LEU A 73 -13.94 -3.50 -0.69
N ALA A 74 -13.68 -4.76 -0.34
CA ALA A 74 -13.70 -5.88 -1.26
C ALA A 74 -15.07 -6.05 -1.95
N ALA A 75 -16.15 -5.96 -1.18
CA ALA A 75 -17.52 -6.10 -1.71
C ALA A 75 -17.93 -4.93 -2.62
N ALA A 76 -17.51 -3.70 -2.30
CA ALA A 76 -17.84 -2.52 -3.09
C ALA A 76 -17.07 -2.45 -4.41
N TYR A 77 -15.86 -3.03 -4.47
CA TYR A 77 -14.96 -2.93 -5.63
C TYR A 77 -14.38 -4.30 -6.03
N PRO A 78 -15.23 -5.29 -6.39
CA PRO A 78 -14.78 -6.69 -6.60
C PRO A 78 -13.80 -6.83 -7.78
N ASP A 79 -13.86 -5.93 -8.76
CA ASP A 79 -13.06 -6.00 -10.00
C ASP A 79 -11.93 -4.96 -10.06
N ALA A 80 -11.70 -4.22 -8.98
CA ALA A 80 -10.67 -3.21 -8.94
C ALA A 80 -9.35 -3.73 -8.36
N ALA A 81 -8.24 -3.16 -8.81
CA ALA A 81 -7.01 -3.18 -8.02
C ALA A 81 -7.11 -2.18 -6.87
N ILE A 82 -6.39 -2.42 -5.78
CA ILE A 82 -6.43 -1.58 -4.58
C ILE A 82 -5.02 -1.10 -4.27
N LEU A 83 -4.85 0.22 -4.13
CA LEU A 83 -3.59 0.83 -3.68
C LEU A 83 -3.79 1.48 -2.31
N PHE A 84 -3.05 1.01 -1.31
CA PHE A 84 -2.93 1.69 -0.02
C PHE A 84 -1.76 2.68 -0.08
N SER A 85 -2.08 3.97 -0.04
CA SER A 85 -1.14 5.05 -0.31
C SER A 85 -0.61 5.66 0.98
N ASN A 86 0.35 5.03 1.60
CA ASN A 86 0.99 5.40 2.89
C ASN A 86 -0.02 5.62 4.03
N VAL A 87 -1.07 4.82 4.08
CA VAL A 87 -2.16 5.01 5.05
C VAL A 87 -2.12 3.97 6.17
N LEU A 88 -1.69 2.73 5.89
CA LEU A 88 -1.74 1.64 6.87
C LEU A 88 -0.80 1.90 8.06
N GLY A 89 0.39 2.42 7.84
CA GLY A 89 1.34 2.78 8.90
C GLY A 89 0.98 4.06 9.68
N GLN A 90 -0.06 4.79 9.26
CA GLN A 90 -0.50 6.03 9.92
C GLN A 90 -1.74 5.83 10.79
N ILE A 91 -2.36 4.67 10.73
CA ILE A 91 -3.55 4.32 11.49
C ILE A 91 -3.16 3.22 12.48
N LYS A 92 -3.63 3.34 13.72
CA LYS A 92 -3.40 2.30 14.73
C LYS A 92 -3.84 0.94 14.18
N ALA A 93 -2.94 -0.04 14.26
CA ALA A 93 -3.26 -1.40 13.85
C ALA A 93 -4.51 -1.90 14.59
N PRO A 94 -5.43 -2.58 13.90
CA PRO A 94 -6.58 -3.21 14.52
C PRO A 94 -6.11 -4.33 15.47
N ALA A 95 -7.01 -4.81 16.33
CA ALA A 95 -6.72 -5.90 17.26
C ALA A 95 -6.19 -7.16 16.54
N GLU A 96 -6.67 -7.42 15.33
CA GLU A 96 -6.08 -8.34 14.38
C GLU A 96 -5.14 -7.54 13.47
N ASN A 97 -3.90 -8.02 13.27
CA ASN A 97 -2.91 -7.28 12.48
C ASN A 97 -3.33 -7.11 11.01
N TRP A 98 -2.77 -6.08 10.36
CA TRP A 98 -3.08 -5.74 8.96
C TRP A 98 -2.83 -6.89 7.99
N SER A 99 -1.75 -7.67 8.17
CA SER A 99 -1.42 -8.80 7.29
C SER A 99 -2.52 -9.85 7.27
N ALA A 100 -3.05 -10.23 8.45
CA ALA A 100 -4.15 -11.19 8.54
C ALA A 100 -5.45 -10.65 7.92
N LEU A 101 -5.77 -9.38 8.12
CA LEU A 101 -6.95 -8.74 7.52
C LEU A 101 -6.85 -8.64 6.00
N LEU A 102 -5.69 -8.25 5.47
CA LEU A 102 -5.44 -8.20 4.03
C LEU A 102 -5.55 -9.60 3.40
N ALA A 103 -4.93 -10.60 4.02
CA ALA A 103 -5.00 -11.99 3.55
C ALA A 103 -6.44 -12.52 3.58
N ARG A 104 -7.23 -12.20 4.62
CA ARG A 104 -8.62 -12.65 4.73
C ARG A 104 -9.54 -12.00 3.72
N HIS A 105 -9.45 -10.69 3.52
CA HIS A 105 -10.46 -9.94 2.78
C HIS A 105 -10.04 -9.56 1.37
N LEU A 106 -8.74 -9.49 1.08
CA LEU A 106 -8.21 -9.05 -0.21
C LEU A 106 -7.37 -10.10 -0.93
N SER A 107 -7.39 -11.37 -0.52
CA SER A 107 -6.64 -12.45 -1.17
C SER A 107 -6.98 -12.61 -2.66
N GLY A 108 -8.24 -12.34 -3.06
CA GLY A 108 -8.71 -12.37 -4.44
C GLY A 108 -8.49 -11.08 -5.24
N HIS A 109 -8.03 -10.01 -4.59
CA HIS A 109 -7.78 -8.72 -5.24
C HIS A 109 -6.29 -8.56 -5.58
N ALA A 110 -6.00 -7.93 -6.71
CA ALA A 110 -4.69 -7.35 -6.90
C ALA A 110 -4.58 -6.11 -6.01
N TRP A 111 -3.61 -6.06 -5.11
CA TRP A 111 -3.39 -4.90 -4.27
C TRP A 111 -1.92 -4.57 -4.11
N ALA A 112 -1.64 -3.33 -3.77
CA ALA A 112 -0.31 -2.85 -3.46
C ALA A 112 -0.37 -1.87 -2.29
N SER A 113 0.71 -1.79 -1.55
CA SER A 113 0.87 -0.82 -0.47
C SER A 113 2.28 -0.27 -0.46
N TYR A 114 2.42 1.00 -0.19
CA TYR A 114 3.62 1.56 0.40
C TYR A 114 3.24 2.19 1.73
N HIS A 115 4.02 1.95 2.76
CA HIS A 115 3.65 2.34 4.12
C HIS A 115 4.88 2.45 5.02
N ASP A 116 4.75 3.28 6.05
CA ASP A 116 5.75 3.43 7.08
C ASP A 116 5.79 2.17 7.96
N VAL A 117 6.97 1.57 8.13
CA VAL A 117 7.21 0.42 9.01
C VAL A 117 7.67 0.89 10.38
N ILE A 118 8.67 1.76 10.40
CA ILE A 118 9.16 2.40 11.63
C ILE A 118 9.48 3.86 11.39
N SER A 119 9.54 4.63 12.48
CA SER A 119 10.13 5.96 12.48
C SER A 119 11.19 6.12 13.55
N THR A 120 12.26 6.88 13.25
CA THR A 120 13.38 7.13 14.16
C THR A 120 13.98 8.51 13.93
N ALA A 121 14.62 9.06 14.97
CA ALA A 121 15.41 10.30 14.86
C ALA A 121 16.84 10.03 14.34
N ARG A 122 17.31 8.77 14.37
CA ARG A 122 18.66 8.41 13.96
C ARG A 122 18.74 8.39 12.42
N PRO A 123 19.68 9.15 11.80
CA PRO A 123 19.89 9.07 10.35
C PRO A 123 20.43 7.70 9.94
N PRO A 124 20.00 7.18 8.78
CA PRO A 124 20.52 5.91 8.26
C PRO A 124 21.96 6.08 7.75
N GLN A 125 22.78 5.06 7.88
CA GLN A 125 24.09 4.99 7.26
C GLN A 125 24.01 4.53 5.80
N GLN A 126 23.00 3.71 5.46
CA GLN A 126 22.73 3.27 4.10
C GLN A 126 21.38 3.84 3.65
N ARG A 127 21.32 4.33 2.41
CA ARG A 127 20.09 4.89 1.82
C ARG A 127 19.66 4.15 0.55
N GLN A 128 20.46 3.19 0.12
CA GLN A 128 20.16 2.41 -1.07
C GLN A 128 18.93 1.53 -0.81
N THR A 129 17.96 1.58 -1.71
CA THR A 129 16.79 0.72 -1.68
C THR A 129 17.19 -0.75 -1.70
N ARG A 130 16.53 -1.57 -0.89
CA ARG A 130 16.74 -3.01 -0.83
C ARG A 130 15.48 -3.77 -1.18
N THR A 131 15.58 -4.77 -2.03
CA THR A 131 14.51 -5.73 -2.31
C THR A 131 14.86 -7.04 -1.65
N LEU A 132 13.92 -7.62 -0.92
CA LEU A 132 14.04 -8.89 -0.23
C LEU A 132 12.93 -9.81 -0.75
N ALA A 133 13.33 -10.97 -1.29
CA ALA A 133 12.42 -11.95 -1.87
C ALA A 133 12.07 -13.08 -0.88
N GLU A 134 12.84 -13.23 0.19
CA GLU A 134 12.67 -14.29 1.19
C GLU A 134 12.17 -13.71 2.52
N PRO A 135 11.51 -14.51 3.35
CA PRO A 135 11.14 -14.10 4.71
C PRO A 135 12.36 -13.62 5.49
N HIS A 136 12.26 -12.47 6.10
CA HIS A 136 13.32 -11.84 6.89
C HIS A 136 12.71 -11.12 8.09
N SER A 137 13.53 -10.85 9.10
CA SER A 137 13.09 -10.13 10.28
C SER A 137 13.20 -8.62 10.10
N LEU A 138 12.41 -7.87 10.87
CA LEU A 138 12.53 -6.41 10.97
C LEU A 138 13.95 -6.02 11.41
N GLU A 139 14.51 -6.74 12.39
CA GLU A 139 15.87 -6.49 12.89
C GLU A 139 16.92 -6.62 11.78
N ALA A 140 16.87 -7.68 10.96
CA ALA A 140 17.77 -7.87 9.83
C ALA A 140 17.61 -6.77 8.77
N THR A 141 16.39 -6.30 8.56
CA THR A 141 16.10 -5.18 7.65
C THR A 141 16.67 -3.87 8.19
N LEU A 142 16.46 -3.59 9.48
CA LEU A 142 17.00 -2.40 10.14
C LEU A 142 18.52 -2.38 10.12
N ALA A 143 19.19 -3.51 10.38
CA ALA A 143 20.65 -3.63 10.38
C ALA A 143 21.29 -3.28 9.02
N HIS A 144 20.53 -3.38 7.92
CA HIS A 144 21.00 -2.94 6.61
C HIS A 144 21.10 -1.41 6.53
N PHE A 145 20.12 -0.68 7.04
CA PHE A 145 20.05 0.78 6.93
C PHE A 145 20.74 1.49 8.10
N TRP A 146 20.72 0.89 9.27
CA TRP A 146 21.28 1.43 10.52
C TRP A 146 22.27 0.44 11.11
N THR A 147 23.54 0.61 10.75
CA THR A 147 24.62 -0.23 11.26
C THR A 147 25.07 0.22 12.66
N GLY A 148 25.24 -0.76 13.57
CA GLY A 148 25.82 -0.57 14.91
C GLY A 148 24.97 0.24 15.90
N GLY A 149 24.97 -0.20 17.16
CA GLY A 149 24.31 0.46 18.29
C GLY A 149 22.79 0.34 18.30
N GLU A 150 22.22 0.60 19.47
CA GLU A 150 20.77 0.62 19.65
C GLU A 150 20.12 1.75 18.86
N ILE A 151 18.92 1.48 18.35
CA ILE A 151 18.09 2.45 17.65
C ILE A 151 16.78 2.63 18.42
N ALA A 152 16.54 3.87 18.90
CA ALA A 152 15.22 4.24 19.41
C ALA A 152 14.29 4.44 18.22
N LEU A 153 13.20 3.69 18.18
CA LEU A 153 12.24 3.72 17.08
C LEU A 153 10.80 3.68 17.59
N SER A 154 9.88 4.14 16.75
CA SER A 154 8.45 3.87 16.88
C SER A 154 8.06 2.85 15.81
N ASP A 155 7.54 1.72 16.21
CA ASP A 155 7.00 0.69 15.32
C ASP A 155 5.57 1.07 14.91
N HIS A 156 5.26 0.93 13.62
CA HIS A 156 3.93 1.18 13.06
C HIS A 156 3.10 -0.11 12.89
N GLU A 157 3.66 -1.26 13.30
CA GLU A 157 3.01 -2.58 13.25
C GLU A 157 2.58 -3.00 11.82
N THR A 158 3.36 -2.61 10.83
CA THR A 158 3.07 -2.82 9.40
C THR A 158 4.14 -3.60 8.66
N PHE A 159 5.09 -4.17 9.37
CA PHE A 159 6.16 -4.95 8.74
C PHE A 159 5.62 -6.22 8.08
N HIS A 160 6.02 -6.49 6.83
CA HIS A 160 5.69 -7.71 6.08
C HIS A 160 4.19 -7.89 5.79
N LEU A 161 3.47 -6.85 5.38
CA LEU A 161 2.03 -6.92 5.11
C LEU A 161 1.65 -7.91 4.01
N GLY A 162 2.53 -8.16 3.05
CA GLY A 162 2.33 -9.13 1.97
C GLY A 162 2.64 -10.58 2.33
N GLY A 163 2.94 -10.88 3.59
CA GLY A 163 3.36 -12.22 4.01
C GLY A 163 4.64 -12.67 3.28
N ASN A 164 4.58 -13.72 2.47
CA ASN A 164 5.74 -14.22 1.72
C ASN A 164 5.99 -13.49 0.39
N ALA A 165 5.23 -12.44 0.06
CA ALA A 165 5.48 -11.67 -1.15
C ALA A 165 6.81 -10.90 -1.04
N PRO A 166 7.53 -10.71 -2.16
CA PRO A 166 8.73 -9.88 -2.14
C PRO A 166 8.42 -8.46 -1.69
N CYS A 167 9.21 -7.95 -0.74
CA CYS A 167 9.10 -6.60 -0.22
C CYS A 167 10.29 -5.75 -0.64
N ARG A 168 10.05 -4.48 -0.86
CA ARG A 168 11.07 -3.50 -1.15
C ARG A 168 11.11 -2.45 -0.04
N TYR A 169 12.31 -2.09 0.40
CA TYR A 169 12.52 -1.16 1.50
C TYR A 169 13.34 0.04 1.07
N ALA A 170 12.94 1.21 1.56
CA ALA A 170 13.72 2.44 1.44
C ALA A 170 13.56 3.30 2.69
N VAL A 171 14.50 4.22 2.89
CA VAL A 171 14.44 5.20 3.97
C VAL A 171 14.05 6.56 3.42
N TRP A 172 13.03 7.17 4.03
CA TRP A 172 12.53 8.49 3.67
C TRP A 172 12.86 9.52 4.76
N PRO A 173 13.49 10.64 4.41
CA PRO A 173 13.62 11.78 5.32
C PRO A 173 12.28 12.53 5.36
N ILE A 174 11.62 12.51 6.50
CA ILE A 174 10.37 13.27 6.70
C ILE A 174 10.70 14.70 7.17
N THR A 175 11.65 14.80 8.08
CA THR A 175 12.27 16.07 8.50
C THR A 175 13.78 15.86 8.66
N PRO A 176 14.59 16.89 8.85
CA PRO A 176 16.02 16.71 9.14
C PRO A 176 16.32 15.81 10.36
N GLN A 177 15.35 15.67 11.28
CA GLN A 177 15.49 14.88 12.50
C GLN A 177 14.58 13.66 12.53
N ARG A 178 13.90 13.30 11.42
CA ARG A 178 12.97 12.17 11.39
C ARG A 178 13.07 11.38 10.10
N TRP A 179 13.31 10.10 10.26
CA TRP A 179 13.47 9.13 9.17
C TRP A 179 12.45 8.04 9.32
N HIS A 180 11.86 7.62 8.20
CA HIS A 180 10.97 6.48 8.15
C HIS A 180 11.59 5.37 7.31
N LEU A 181 11.46 4.12 7.75
CA LEU A 181 11.62 2.96 6.90
C LEU A 181 10.29 2.71 6.24
N VAL A 182 10.27 2.73 4.93
CA VAL A 182 9.08 2.48 4.11
C VAL A 182 9.20 1.13 3.45
N GLU A 183 8.15 0.32 3.55
CA GLU A 183 7.98 -0.92 2.81
C GLU A 183 7.09 -0.68 1.59
N TRP A 184 7.44 -1.30 0.48
CA TRP A 184 6.60 -1.45 -0.70
C TRP A 184 6.36 -2.92 -0.95
N VAL A 185 5.09 -3.27 -1.10
CA VAL A 185 4.65 -4.64 -1.35
C VAL A 185 3.52 -4.63 -2.38
N GLU A 186 3.46 -5.66 -3.18
CA GLU A 186 2.39 -5.91 -4.13
C GLU A 186 1.93 -7.36 -4.06
N TRP A 187 0.64 -7.54 -4.24
CA TRP A 187 -0.03 -8.84 -4.28
C TRP A 187 -0.86 -8.94 -5.57
N ALA A 188 -0.60 -9.96 -6.37
CA ALA A 188 -1.25 -10.11 -7.68
C ALA A 188 -2.71 -10.58 -7.60
N GLY A 189 -3.16 -11.05 -6.44
CA GLY A 189 -4.45 -11.73 -6.28
C GLY A 189 -4.38 -13.19 -6.74
N HIS A 190 -5.22 -14.02 -6.15
CA HIS A 190 -5.47 -15.37 -6.69
C HIS A 190 -6.50 -15.24 -7.79
N MET A 191 -6.07 -15.35 -9.06
CA MET A 191 -7.00 -15.53 -10.15
C MET A 191 -7.69 -16.90 -9.97
N PRO A 192 -9.03 -16.97 -9.85
CA PRO A 192 -9.69 -18.26 -9.94
C PRO A 192 -9.32 -18.87 -11.29
N SER A 193 -8.79 -20.09 -11.28
CA SER A 193 -8.54 -20.85 -12.51
C SER A 193 -9.79 -20.79 -13.37
N PRO A 194 -9.67 -20.54 -14.69
CA PRO A 194 -10.84 -20.57 -15.58
C PRO A 194 -11.53 -21.92 -15.38
N ARG A 195 -12.81 -21.88 -15.02
CA ARG A 195 -13.62 -23.10 -14.96
C ARG A 195 -13.55 -23.72 -16.35
N THR A 196 -12.83 -24.82 -16.49
CA THR A 196 -12.93 -25.67 -17.64
C THR A 196 -14.39 -26.13 -17.69
N SER A 197 -15.18 -25.54 -18.58
CA SER A 197 -16.48 -26.07 -18.94
C SER A 197 -16.22 -27.43 -19.57
N THR A 198 -16.29 -28.50 -18.78
CA THR A 198 -16.47 -29.83 -19.29
C THR A 198 -17.86 -29.85 -19.93
N GLY A 199 -17.89 -29.64 -21.24
CA GLY A 199 -19.04 -29.93 -22.03
C GLY A 199 -19.33 -31.42 -21.84
N VAL A 200 -20.48 -31.72 -21.32
CA VAL A 200 -21.08 -33.04 -21.39
C VAL A 200 -21.96 -33.02 -22.64
N ASP A 201 -21.50 -33.71 -23.65
CA ASP A 201 -22.34 -34.16 -24.79
C ASP A 201 -23.35 -35.20 -24.32
#